data_1c5ca0069d944b2d71a49a4e6766fb6d
#
_entry.id   1c5ca0069d944b2d71a49a4e6766fb6d
#
_cell.length_a   1.000
_cell.length_b   1.000
_cell.length_c   1.000
_cell.angle_alpha   90.00
_cell.angle_beta   90.00
_cell.angle_gamma   90.00
#
_symmetry.space_group_name_H-M   'P 1'
#
loop_
_entity.id
_entity.type
_entity.pdbx_description
1 polymer ?
#
loop_
_entity_poly.entity_id
_entity_poly.type
_entity_poly.pdbx_seq_one_letter_code
_entity_poly.pdbx_strand_id
1 'polypeptide(L)'
;MKVKDIEKEIGTLSNPSKMPSYAWGIPIEYCNTGSKLAEIDGTICKKCYAGKGCYVFPVVKAMYEKRYQAIERIEWVDYMAELITQKYKKLDKSRLFHRWFDSGDVQSYSHLMKIFEVCELTPHIKHWLATKEYKIIDKIDEKDVPKNLCLRVSATKIDGAIPKFWKWTSGVHRDKKPIGRECPAYKQDGECGSCRACWSRKVKQVSYKEH
;
A
#
# COMPACT_ATOMS: atom_id res chain seq x y z
N MET A 1 6.41 20.69 13.50
CA MET A 1 7.62 19.94 14.01
C MET A 1 8.60 19.75 12.86
N LYS A 2 9.93 19.55 13.12
CA LYS A 2 10.88 19.26 12.04
C LYS A 2 10.68 17.81 11.55
N VAL A 3 10.91 17.55 10.25
CA VAL A 3 10.79 16.18 9.66
C VAL A 3 11.58 15.15 10.46
N LYS A 4 12.82 15.46 10.85
CA LYS A 4 13.68 14.53 11.63
C LYS A 4 13.07 14.15 12.98
N ASP A 5 12.38 15.08 13.64
CA ASP A 5 11.75 14.82 14.94
C ASP A 5 10.54 13.89 14.76
N ILE A 6 9.73 14.11 13.71
CA ILE A 6 8.61 13.23 13.37
C ILE A 6 9.12 11.82 13.02
N GLU A 7 10.12 11.72 12.15
CA GLU A 7 10.73 10.43 11.76
C GLU A 7 11.33 9.68 12.97
N LYS A 8 11.80 10.39 13.98
CA LYS A 8 12.26 9.79 15.24
C LYS A 8 11.10 9.15 16.02
N GLU A 9 9.89 9.68 15.92
CA GLU A 9 8.72 9.19 16.64
C GLU A 9 8.01 8.05 15.89
N ILE A 10 7.75 8.21 14.57
CA ILE A 10 6.90 7.29 13.80
C ILE A 10 7.63 6.55 12.66
N GLY A 11 8.94 6.70 12.54
CA GLY A 11 9.73 6.16 11.43
C GLY A 11 9.65 7.04 10.18
N THR A 12 10.59 6.83 9.27
CA THR A 12 10.67 7.57 8.00
C THR A 12 9.77 6.95 6.94
N LEU A 13 9.46 7.66 5.83
CA LEU A 13 8.82 7.06 4.65
C LEU A 13 9.85 6.30 3.81
N SER A 14 9.42 5.21 3.15
CA SER A 14 10.20 4.56 2.10
C SER A 14 10.23 5.47 0.86
N ASN A 15 11.34 5.44 0.11
CA ASN A 15 11.45 6.12 -1.18
C ASN A 15 11.84 5.10 -2.27
N PRO A 16 10.91 4.23 -2.69
CA PRO A 16 11.20 3.19 -3.67
C PRO A 16 11.48 3.80 -5.04
N SER A 17 12.64 3.45 -5.63
CA SER A 17 13.11 4.00 -6.92
C SER A 17 12.17 3.71 -8.10
N LYS A 18 11.45 2.59 -8.05
CA LYS A 18 10.54 2.12 -9.11
C LYS A 18 9.13 2.72 -9.05
N MET A 19 8.88 3.58 -8.08
CA MET A 19 7.58 4.20 -7.85
C MET A 19 7.65 5.72 -8.02
N PRO A 20 6.51 6.40 -8.24
CA PRO A 20 6.52 7.84 -8.49
C PRO A 20 7.01 8.66 -7.29
N SER A 21 6.84 8.14 -6.07
CA SER A 21 7.20 8.83 -4.85
C SER A 21 7.21 7.89 -3.64
N TYR A 22 6.97 8.45 -2.44
CA TYR A 22 7.10 7.78 -1.18
C TYR A 22 6.04 6.70 -0.93
N ALA A 23 6.42 5.76 -0.07
CA ALA A 23 5.56 4.71 0.44
C ALA A 23 5.71 4.57 1.95
N TRP A 24 4.75 3.90 2.58
CA TRP A 24 4.81 3.50 3.97
C TRP A 24 4.38 2.03 4.10
N GLY A 25 4.95 1.31 5.04
CA GLY A 25 4.63 -0.08 5.30
C GLY A 25 5.18 -0.54 6.65
N ILE A 26 4.90 -1.78 6.99
CA ILE A 26 5.28 -2.46 8.23
C ILE A 26 5.90 -3.83 7.89
N PRO A 27 6.49 -4.55 8.86
CA PRO A 27 7.02 -5.89 8.62
C PRO A 27 5.95 -6.85 8.08
N ILE A 28 6.34 -7.75 7.16
CA ILE A 28 5.43 -8.78 6.60
C ILE A 28 5.00 -9.80 7.63
N GLU A 29 5.78 -9.98 8.66
CA GLU A 29 5.51 -10.87 9.79
C GLU A 29 4.21 -10.51 10.51
N TYR A 30 3.78 -9.25 10.41
CA TYR A 30 2.52 -8.74 10.96
C TYR A 30 1.34 -8.74 9.96
N CYS A 31 1.50 -9.33 8.76
CA CYS A 31 0.37 -9.55 7.85
C CYS A 31 -0.59 -10.60 8.43
N ASN A 32 -1.78 -10.23 8.90
CA ASN A 32 -2.73 -11.19 9.49
C ASN A 32 -3.22 -12.23 8.47
N THR A 33 -3.73 -11.78 7.34
CA THR A 33 -4.18 -12.65 6.23
C THR A 33 -3.01 -13.14 5.39
N GLY A 34 -2.04 -12.26 5.11
CA GLY A 34 -0.91 -12.56 4.24
C GLY A 34 -0.01 -13.68 4.76
N SER A 35 0.25 -13.74 6.07
CA SER A 35 1.05 -14.81 6.70
C SER A 35 0.42 -16.19 6.49
N LYS A 36 -0.91 -16.30 6.70
CA LYS A 36 -1.65 -17.55 6.46
C LYS A 36 -1.64 -17.96 5.00
N LEU A 37 -1.78 -16.99 4.09
CA LEU A 37 -1.73 -17.25 2.65
C LEU A 37 -0.32 -17.65 2.18
N ALA A 38 0.73 -17.23 2.87
CA ALA A 38 2.11 -17.58 2.53
C ALA A 38 2.39 -19.10 2.68
N GLU A 39 1.61 -19.80 3.50
CA GLU A 39 1.69 -21.25 3.66
C GLU A 39 0.97 -22.05 2.55
N ILE A 40 0.18 -21.37 1.70
CA ILE A 40 -0.69 -22.02 0.70
C ILE A 40 -0.13 -21.81 -0.70
N ASP A 41 0.10 -22.91 -1.43
CA ASP A 41 0.60 -22.86 -2.81
C ASP A 41 -0.40 -22.18 -3.76
N GLY A 42 0.11 -21.50 -4.77
CA GLY A 42 -0.68 -20.76 -5.76
C GLY A 42 -1.24 -19.43 -5.24
N THR A 43 -0.93 -19.06 -3.98
CA THR A 43 -1.28 -17.73 -3.46
C THR A 43 -0.24 -16.67 -3.82
N ILE A 44 -0.69 -15.43 -3.90
CA ILE A 44 0.18 -14.27 -4.16
C ILE A 44 1.20 -14.07 -3.02
N CYS A 45 0.81 -14.38 -1.78
CA CYS A 45 1.65 -14.19 -0.60
C CYS A 45 2.76 -15.24 -0.46
N LYS A 46 2.63 -16.43 -1.06
CA LYS A 46 3.67 -17.47 -1.06
C LYS A 46 5.01 -16.99 -1.62
N LYS A 47 4.97 -16.10 -2.58
CA LYS A 47 6.13 -15.48 -3.23
C LYS A 47 6.23 -13.99 -2.97
N CYS A 48 5.88 -13.55 -1.75
CA CYS A 48 5.88 -12.14 -1.41
C CYS A 48 7.26 -11.51 -1.63
N TYR A 49 7.31 -10.46 -2.44
CA TYR A 49 8.56 -9.74 -2.73
C TYR A 49 9.17 -9.07 -1.49
N ALA A 50 8.34 -8.69 -0.50
CA ALA A 50 8.81 -8.08 0.73
C ALA A 50 9.48 -9.07 1.71
N GLY A 51 9.50 -10.38 1.39
CA GLY A 51 10.28 -11.39 2.10
C GLY A 51 11.72 -11.56 1.59
N LYS A 52 12.18 -10.75 0.64
CA LYS A 52 13.51 -10.87 0.00
C LYS A 52 14.10 -9.51 -0.39
N GLY A 53 15.32 -9.55 -0.92
CA GLY A 53 16.02 -8.34 -1.37
C GLY A 53 16.30 -7.37 -0.22
N CYS A 54 16.15 -6.07 -0.46
CA CYS A 54 16.43 -5.04 0.54
C CYS A 54 15.51 -5.09 1.77
N TYR A 55 14.35 -5.72 1.68
CA TYR A 55 13.39 -5.83 2.80
C TYR A 55 13.93 -6.67 3.96
N VAL A 56 14.87 -7.59 3.70
CA VAL A 56 15.47 -8.44 4.75
C VAL A 56 16.70 -7.82 5.41
N PHE A 57 17.16 -6.65 4.97
CA PHE A 57 18.29 -5.98 5.59
C PHE A 57 17.94 -5.51 7.01
N PRO A 58 18.84 -5.70 7.99
CA PRO A 58 18.57 -5.36 9.40
C PRO A 58 18.08 -3.92 9.61
N VAL A 59 18.68 -2.95 8.93
CA VAL A 59 18.29 -1.53 9.01
C VAL A 59 16.88 -1.29 8.47
N VAL A 60 16.48 -2.00 7.42
CA VAL A 60 15.14 -1.90 6.83
C VAL A 60 14.11 -2.54 7.75
N LYS A 61 14.41 -3.74 8.30
CA LYS A 61 13.55 -4.41 9.29
C LYS A 61 13.34 -3.54 10.53
N ALA A 62 14.41 -2.96 11.08
CA ALA A 62 14.30 -2.06 12.24
C ALA A 62 13.43 -0.83 11.95
N MET A 63 13.52 -0.28 10.74
CA MET A 63 12.67 0.83 10.31
C MET A 63 11.19 0.42 10.22
N TYR A 64 10.88 -0.73 9.63
CA TYR A 64 9.50 -1.23 9.55
C TYR A 64 8.94 -1.56 10.93
N GLU A 65 9.74 -2.19 11.80
CA GLU A 65 9.35 -2.48 13.17
C GLU A 65 8.98 -1.19 13.93
N LYS A 66 9.80 -0.17 13.82
CA LYS A 66 9.51 1.13 14.41
C LYS A 66 8.18 1.72 13.92
N ARG A 67 7.88 1.61 12.63
CA ARG A 67 6.61 2.06 12.06
C ARG A 67 5.43 1.29 12.63
N TYR A 68 5.58 -0.03 12.78
CA TYR A 68 4.54 -0.87 13.38
C TYR A 68 4.24 -0.46 14.81
N GLN A 69 5.27 -0.32 15.65
CA GLN A 69 5.14 0.11 17.05
C GLN A 69 4.51 1.49 17.19
N ALA A 70 4.73 2.35 16.20
CA ALA A 70 4.19 3.70 16.24
C ALA A 70 2.69 3.80 15.93
N ILE A 71 2.05 2.78 15.33
CA ILE A 71 0.62 2.81 14.94
C ILE A 71 -0.29 3.14 16.12
N GLU A 72 0.04 2.63 17.32
CA GLU A 72 -0.79 2.78 18.52
C GLU A 72 -0.65 4.16 19.20
N ARG A 73 0.30 4.98 18.75
CA ARG A 73 0.45 6.34 19.30
C ARG A 73 -0.79 7.19 19.00
N ILE A 74 -1.16 8.03 19.95
CA ILE A 74 -2.28 8.96 19.80
C ILE A 74 -1.96 9.97 18.68
N GLU A 75 -0.73 10.46 18.63
CA GLU A 75 -0.29 11.49 17.68
C GLU A 75 0.03 10.94 16.28
N TRP A 76 -0.14 9.63 16.04
CA TRP A 76 0.30 9.00 14.80
C TRP A 76 -0.32 9.64 13.56
N VAL A 77 -1.60 9.99 13.61
CA VAL A 77 -2.33 10.63 12.50
C VAL A 77 -1.72 11.98 12.16
N ASP A 78 -1.56 12.85 13.17
CA ASP A 78 -1.02 14.18 12.98
C ASP A 78 0.43 14.14 12.47
N TYR A 79 1.25 13.27 13.07
CA TYR A 79 2.63 13.10 12.67
C TYR A 79 2.76 12.54 11.25
N MET A 80 1.92 11.59 10.87
CA MET A 80 1.94 11.02 9.52
C MET A 80 1.48 12.02 8.47
N ALA A 81 0.40 12.76 8.74
CA ALA A 81 -0.10 13.81 7.85
C ALA A 81 0.95 14.92 7.65
N GLU A 82 1.58 15.37 8.73
CA GLU A 82 2.63 16.38 8.67
C GLU A 82 3.88 15.87 7.95
N LEU A 83 4.31 14.63 8.21
CA LEU A 83 5.43 13.99 7.53
C LEU A 83 5.20 13.91 6.02
N ILE A 84 4.03 13.43 5.61
CA ILE A 84 3.64 13.37 4.20
C ILE A 84 3.65 14.78 3.60
N THR A 85 2.99 15.75 4.23
CA THR A 85 2.92 17.13 3.76
C THR A 85 4.32 17.72 3.54
N GLN A 86 5.21 17.60 4.50
CA GLN A 86 6.57 18.15 4.39
C GLN A 86 7.41 17.43 3.34
N LYS A 87 7.35 16.08 3.26
CA LYS A 87 8.11 15.30 2.27
C LYS A 87 7.66 15.58 0.83
N TYR A 88 6.36 15.85 0.63
CA TYR A 88 5.79 16.08 -0.69
C TYR A 88 5.85 17.55 -1.13
N LYS A 89 6.05 18.49 -0.21
CA LYS A 89 6.01 19.96 -0.46
C LYS A 89 6.88 20.42 -1.64
N LYS A 90 8.02 19.75 -1.87
CA LYS A 90 8.98 20.11 -2.93
C LYS A 90 8.87 19.22 -4.18
N LEU A 91 7.87 18.34 -4.24
CA LEU A 91 7.71 17.43 -5.36
C LEU A 91 6.77 18.01 -6.41
N ASP A 92 7.06 17.70 -7.67
CA ASP A 92 6.18 18.04 -8.78
C ASP A 92 4.84 17.33 -8.68
N LYS A 93 3.80 17.90 -9.29
CA LYS A 93 2.43 17.32 -9.32
C LYS A 93 2.40 15.87 -9.82
N SER A 94 3.30 15.49 -10.74
CA SER A 94 3.47 14.12 -11.26
C SER A 94 3.94 13.11 -10.22
N ARG A 95 4.39 13.59 -9.05
CA ARG A 95 4.92 12.81 -7.93
C ARG A 95 4.05 12.87 -6.66
N LEU A 96 2.91 13.53 -6.68
CA LEU A 96 1.99 13.63 -5.53
C LEU A 96 1.15 12.36 -5.38
N PHE A 97 1.83 11.20 -5.28
CA PHE A 97 1.26 9.86 -5.21
C PHE A 97 1.89 9.07 -4.07
N HIS A 98 1.12 8.77 -3.01
CA HIS A 98 1.56 8.01 -1.85
C HIS A 98 1.05 6.56 -1.92
N ARG A 99 1.88 5.59 -1.55
CA ARG A 99 1.49 4.18 -1.42
C ARG A 99 1.49 3.78 0.05
N TRP A 100 0.37 3.26 0.49
CA TRP A 100 0.28 2.51 1.75
C TRP A 100 0.67 1.05 1.49
N PHE A 101 1.43 0.48 2.41
CA PHE A 101 1.89 -0.91 2.40
C PHE A 101 2.72 -1.29 1.15
N ASP A 102 3.92 -0.74 1.08
CA ASP A 102 4.99 -1.31 0.25
C ASP A 102 5.48 -2.64 0.83
N SER A 103 5.23 -2.87 2.14
CA SER A 103 5.38 -4.11 2.89
C SER A 103 4.31 -4.15 3.98
N GLY A 104 3.83 -5.34 4.36
CA GLY A 104 2.79 -5.50 5.37
C GLY A 104 1.38 -5.28 4.82
N ASP A 105 0.39 -5.21 5.71
CA ASP A 105 -1.02 -4.93 5.40
C ASP A 105 -1.71 -4.24 6.58
N VAL A 106 -2.94 -3.80 6.41
CA VAL A 106 -3.79 -3.17 7.44
C VAL A 106 -3.92 -4.09 8.67
N GLN A 107 -3.73 -3.53 9.87
CA GLN A 107 -3.69 -4.32 11.11
C GLN A 107 -5.06 -4.46 11.77
N SER A 108 -5.89 -3.43 11.69
CA SER A 108 -7.19 -3.36 12.34
C SER A 108 -8.12 -2.37 11.65
N TYR A 109 -9.39 -2.40 12.00
CA TYR A 109 -10.34 -1.36 11.58
C TYR A 109 -9.90 0.03 12.06
N SER A 110 -9.46 0.17 13.31
CA SER A 110 -8.97 1.44 13.84
C SER A 110 -7.74 1.96 13.09
N HIS A 111 -6.81 1.07 12.72
CA HIS A 111 -5.66 1.46 11.88
C HIS A 111 -6.10 1.97 10.51
N LEU A 112 -7.09 1.32 9.88
CA LEU A 112 -7.65 1.78 8.61
C LEU A 112 -8.30 3.17 8.73
N MET A 113 -9.02 3.43 9.83
CA MET A 113 -9.63 4.74 10.09
C MET A 113 -8.56 5.83 10.29
N LYS A 114 -7.50 5.54 11.03
CA LYS A 114 -6.33 6.46 11.12
C LYS A 114 -5.74 6.80 9.74
N ILE A 115 -5.63 5.80 8.85
CA ILE A 115 -5.16 6.03 7.47
C ILE A 115 -6.14 6.90 6.68
N PHE A 116 -7.45 6.73 6.85
CA PHE A 116 -8.47 7.58 6.21
C PHE A 116 -8.31 9.03 6.65
N GLU A 117 -8.17 9.26 7.95
CA GLU A 117 -7.96 10.60 8.52
C GLU A 117 -6.67 11.26 7.97
N VAL A 118 -5.57 10.53 7.86
CA VAL A 118 -4.35 11.03 7.20
C VAL A 118 -4.61 11.40 5.74
N CYS A 119 -5.40 10.61 5.00
CA CYS A 119 -5.75 10.93 3.62
C CYS A 119 -6.56 12.24 3.55
N GLU A 120 -7.51 12.46 4.47
CA GLU A 120 -8.32 13.68 4.54
C GLU A 120 -7.48 14.90 4.88
N LEU A 121 -6.51 14.77 5.79
CA LEU A 121 -5.56 15.82 6.15
C LEU A 121 -4.54 16.13 5.05
N THR A 122 -4.42 15.27 4.04
CA THR A 122 -3.50 15.44 2.89
C THR A 122 -4.23 15.44 1.54
N PRO A 123 -5.24 16.32 1.32
CA PRO A 123 -6.17 16.24 0.19
C PRO A 123 -5.51 16.43 -1.18
N HIS A 124 -4.34 17.05 -1.24
CA HIS A 124 -3.56 17.29 -2.45
C HIS A 124 -2.74 16.08 -2.90
N ILE A 125 -2.62 15.05 -2.05
CA ILE A 125 -1.91 13.81 -2.36
C ILE A 125 -2.91 12.74 -2.81
N LYS A 126 -2.56 11.96 -3.84
CA LYS A 126 -3.31 10.75 -4.25
C LYS A 126 -2.76 9.56 -3.50
N HIS A 127 -3.59 8.88 -2.75
CA HIS A 127 -3.22 7.72 -1.96
C HIS A 127 -3.67 6.42 -2.66
N TRP A 128 -2.87 5.38 -2.52
CA TRP A 128 -3.22 4.02 -2.92
C TRP A 128 -2.92 3.08 -1.76
N LEU A 129 -3.90 2.24 -1.43
CA LEU A 129 -3.81 1.16 -0.46
C LEU A 129 -4.29 -0.13 -1.11
N ALA A 130 -3.47 -1.16 -1.11
CA ALA A 130 -3.85 -2.50 -1.54
C ALA A 130 -3.88 -3.42 -0.32
N THR A 131 -4.98 -4.17 -0.13
CA THR A 131 -5.17 -5.03 1.04
C THR A 131 -5.80 -6.37 0.70
N LYS A 132 -5.55 -7.38 1.54
CA LYS A 132 -6.23 -8.68 1.57
C LYS A 132 -7.01 -8.89 2.88
N GLU A 133 -7.09 -7.89 3.72
CA GLU A 133 -7.81 -7.94 4.99
C GLU A 133 -9.33 -7.76 4.78
N TYR A 134 -9.96 -8.73 4.09
CA TYR A 134 -11.38 -8.69 3.69
C TYR A 134 -12.31 -8.43 4.86
N LYS A 135 -12.05 -9.06 6.02
CA LYS A 135 -12.87 -8.88 7.23
C LYS A 135 -12.86 -7.45 7.79
N ILE A 136 -11.81 -6.67 7.47
CA ILE A 136 -11.74 -5.26 7.84
C ILE A 136 -12.55 -4.45 6.83
N ILE A 137 -12.40 -4.77 5.54
CA ILE A 137 -13.09 -4.07 4.45
C ILE A 137 -14.61 -4.27 4.50
N ASP A 138 -15.09 -5.46 4.90
CA ASP A 138 -16.53 -5.74 5.06
C ASP A 138 -17.24 -4.83 6.11
N LYS A 139 -16.45 -4.12 6.94
CA LYS A 139 -16.98 -3.20 7.97
C LYS A 139 -17.10 -1.75 7.48
N ILE A 140 -16.73 -1.45 6.26
CA ILE A 140 -16.76 -0.10 5.70
C ILE A 140 -17.62 -0.03 4.45
N ASP A 141 -18.19 1.15 4.18
CA ASP A 141 -18.89 1.45 2.94
C ASP A 141 -17.93 2.17 1.98
N GLU A 142 -18.07 1.92 0.67
CA GLU A 142 -17.28 2.60 -0.36
C GLU A 142 -17.41 4.12 -0.33
N LYS A 143 -18.55 4.64 0.14
CA LYS A 143 -18.81 6.08 0.27
C LYS A 143 -17.96 6.75 1.35
N ASP A 144 -17.55 5.98 2.39
CA ASP A 144 -16.77 6.49 3.52
C ASP A 144 -15.27 6.53 3.21
N VAL A 145 -14.84 5.95 2.09
CA VAL A 145 -13.44 6.01 1.65
C VAL A 145 -13.09 7.41 1.17
N PRO A 146 -12.03 8.06 1.72
CA PRO A 146 -11.60 9.39 1.31
C PRO A 146 -11.44 9.54 -0.20
N LYS A 147 -11.89 10.65 -0.78
CA LYS A 147 -11.95 10.89 -2.24
C LYS A 147 -10.58 10.79 -2.92
N ASN A 148 -9.51 11.08 -2.21
CA ASN A 148 -8.14 11.01 -2.68
C ASN A 148 -7.46 9.64 -2.43
N LEU A 149 -8.16 8.67 -1.81
CA LEU A 149 -7.68 7.31 -1.59
C LEU A 149 -8.29 6.34 -2.61
N CYS A 150 -7.47 5.56 -3.30
CA CYS A 150 -7.88 4.36 -4.03
C CYS A 150 -7.57 3.12 -3.18
N LEU A 151 -8.58 2.65 -2.44
CA LEU A 151 -8.51 1.43 -1.64
C LEU A 151 -8.83 0.23 -2.54
N ARG A 152 -7.83 -0.63 -2.80
CA ARG A 152 -7.96 -1.81 -3.66
C ARG A 152 -7.96 -3.09 -2.85
N VAL A 153 -9.00 -3.89 -3.00
CA VAL A 153 -9.04 -5.25 -2.44
C VAL A 153 -8.38 -6.21 -3.42
N SER A 154 -7.33 -6.88 -2.96
CA SER A 154 -6.49 -7.74 -3.79
C SER A 154 -6.98 -9.18 -3.78
N ALA A 155 -6.96 -9.85 -4.94
CA ALA A 155 -7.14 -11.30 -5.00
C ALA A 155 -6.08 -12.03 -4.17
N THR A 156 -6.42 -13.21 -3.66
CA THR A 156 -5.52 -14.02 -2.83
C THR A 156 -4.66 -14.99 -3.63
N LYS A 157 -5.17 -15.46 -4.79
CA LYS A 157 -4.51 -16.46 -5.64
C LYS A 157 -4.03 -15.85 -6.95
N ILE A 158 -2.91 -16.37 -7.46
CA ILE A 158 -2.44 -16.12 -8.82
C ILE A 158 -3.47 -16.73 -9.78
N ASP A 159 -3.82 -16.03 -10.85
CA ASP A 159 -4.89 -16.40 -11.78
C ASP A 159 -6.26 -16.65 -11.13
N GLY A 160 -6.42 -16.18 -9.88
CA GLY A 160 -7.62 -16.38 -9.08
C GLY A 160 -8.72 -15.39 -9.38
N ALA A 161 -9.91 -15.68 -8.85
CA ALA A 161 -11.05 -14.78 -8.94
C ALA A 161 -10.80 -13.45 -8.25
N ILE A 162 -11.24 -12.37 -8.87
CA ILE A 162 -11.22 -11.03 -8.29
C ILE A 162 -12.36 -10.88 -7.27
N PRO A 163 -12.14 -10.29 -6.10
CA PRO A 163 -13.18 -10.00 -5.12
C PRO A 163 -14.33 -9.19 -5.74
N LYS A 164 -15.57 -9.69 -5.62
CA LYS A 164 -16.75 -9.06 -6.24
C LYS A 164 -17.46 -8.07 -5.31
N PHE A 165 -17.17 -8.14 -4.00
CA PHE A 165 -17.81 -7.32 -2.97
C PHE A 165 -17.23 -5.90 -2.87
N TRP A 166 -16.20 -5.58 -3.62
CA TRP A 166 -15.54 -4.29 -3.61
C TRP A 166 -15.32 -3.75 -5.02
N LYS A 167 -15.45 -2.45 -5.19
CA LYS A 167 -15.41 -1.78 -6.49
C LYS A 167 -14.02 -1.69 -7.11
N TRP A 168 -13.00 -1.42 -6.30
CA TRP A 168 -11.62 -1.28 -6.76
C TRP A 168 -10.81 -2.48 -6.33
N THR A 169 -10.34 -3.24 -7.29
CA THR A 169 -9.69 -4.52 -7.03
C THR A 169 -8.36 -4.64 -7.74
N SER A 170 -7.55 -5.59 -7.30
CA SER A 170 -6.34 -6.01 -8.02
C SER A 170 -6.16 -7.51 -7.98
N GLY A 171 -5.41 -8.03 -8.97
CA GLY A 171 -5.07 -9.44 -9.06
C GLY A 171 -3.69 -9.64 -9.68
N VAL A 172 -3.21 -10.87 -9.64
CA VAL A 172 -1.99 -11.30 -10.30
C VAL A 172 -2.34 -12.36 -11.33
N HIS A 173 -1.82 -12.21 -12.55
CA HIS A 173 -1.97 -13.20 -13.62
C HIS A 173 -0.60 -13.78 -13.98
N ARG A 174 -0.60 -15.07 -14.33
CA ARG A 174 0.55 -15.83 -14.84
C ARG A 174 0.21 -16.39 -16.23
N ASP A 175 -0.74 -17.31 -16.26
CA ASP A 175 -1.14 -18.09 -17.44
C ASP A 175 -2.44 -17.57 -18.06
N LYS A 176 -3.31 -16.95 -17.25
CA LYS A 176 -4.56 -16.34 -17.71
C LYS A 176 -4.34 -14.92 -18.23
N LYS A 177 -5.28 -14.47 -19.08
CA LYS A 177 -5.32 -13.08 -19.53
C LYS A 177 -5.52 -12.13 -18.33
N PRO A 178 -4.89 -10.94 -18.35
CA PRO A 178 -5.09 -9.95 -17.30
C PRO A 178 -6.56 -9.52 -17.20
N ILE A 179 -7.06 -9.39 -15.97
CA ILE A 179 -8.40 -8.88 -15.71
C ILE A 179 -8.31 -7.36 -15.47
N GLY A 180 -9.02 -6.58 -16.29
CA GLY A 180 -8.98 -5.12 -16.22
C GLY A 180 -7.69 -4.54 -16.82
N ARG A 181 -7.18 -3.45 -16.22
CA ARG A 181 -5.98 -2.78 -16.72
C ARG A 181 -4.72 -3.54 -16.31
N GLU A 182 -3.98 -4.02 -17.28
CA GLU A 182 -2.66 -4.61 -17.03
C GLU A 182 -1.65 -3.55 -16.59
N CYS A 183 -0.88 -3.87 -15.54
CA CYS A 183 0.21 -3.02 -15.08
C CYS A 183 1.39 -3.12 -16.06
N PRO A 184 1.87 -2.01 -16.63
CA PRO A 184 2.96 -2.06 -17.62
C PRO A 184 4.35 -2.24 -17.00
N ALA A 185 4.48 -2.21 -15.68
CA ALA A 185 5.77 -2.19 -14.99
C ALA A 185 6.70 -3.34 -15.41
N TYR A 186 6.18 -4.54 -15.67
CA TYR A 186 7.00 -5.68 -16.09
C TYR A 186 7.66 -5.51 -17.48
N LYS A 187 7.19 -4.53 -18.29
CA LYS A 187 7.79 -4.11 -19.56
C LYS A 187 8.67 -2.86 -19.42
N GLN A 188 8.83 -2.34 -18.20
CA GLN A 188 9.48 -1.08 -17.88
C GLN A 188 10.44 -1.26 -16.70
N ASP A 189 11.21 -2.35 -16.67
CA ASP A 189 12.18 -2.70 -15.61
C ASP A 189 11.60 -2.68 -14.18
N GLY A 190 10.31 -2.94 -14.09
CA GLY A 190 9.55 -2.90 -12.84
C GLY A 190 9.08 -1.50 -12.43
N GLU A 191 9.31 -0.48 -13.24
CA GLU A 191 8.97 0.90 -12.92
C GLU A 191 7.53 1.26 -13.28
N CYS A 192 6.92 2.16 -12.49
CA CYS A 192 5.61 2.70 -12.79
C CYS A 192 5.58 3.61 -14.02
N GLY A 193 6.70 4.21 -14.39
CA GLY A 193 6.78 5.22 -15.46
C GLY A 193 5.71 6.31 -15.26
N SER A 194 5.00 6.65 -16.33
CA SER A 194 3.88 7.60 -16.29
C SER A 194 2.54 7.00 -15.82
N CYS A 195 2.46 5.67 -15.66
CA CYS A 195 1.22 5.00 -15.24
C CYS A 195 0.86 5.32 -13.78
N ARG A 196 -0.41 5.69 -13.55
CA ARG A 196 -0.98 5.97 -12.21
C ARG A 196 -2.27 5.20 -11.95
N ALA A 197 -2.47 4.06 -12.65
CA ALA A 197 -3.70 3.27 -12.57
C ALA A 197 -4.03 2.80 -11.15
N CYS A 198 -3.01 2.46 -10.34
CA CYS A 198 -3.19 1.99 -8.96
C CYS A 198 -3.84 3.06 -8.07
N TRP A 199 -3.56 4.34 -8.28
CA TRP A 199 -4.13 5.47 -7.55
C TRP A 199 -5.45 5.99 -8.13
N SER A 200 -5.91 5.46 -9.27
CA SER A 200 -7.06 5.99 -9.99
C SER A 200 -8.34 5.24 -9.63
N ARG A 201 -9.30 5.92 -9.03
CA ARG A 201 -10.66 5.40 -8.79
C ARG A 201 -11.46 5.20 -10.11
N LYS A 202 -11.01 5.76 -11.23
CA LYS A 202 -11.60 5.50 -12.56
C LYS A 202 -11.25 4.11 -13.08
N VAL A 203 -10.14 3.53 -12.63
CA VAL A 203 -9.69 2.17 -13.00
C VAL A 203 -10.22 1.20 -11.95
N LYS A 204 -11.25 0.43 -12.30
CA LYS A 204 -11.89 -0.52 -11.38
C LYS A 204 -10.95 -1.67 -10.99
N GLN A 205 -10.24 -2.25 -11.96
CA GLN A 205 -9.39 -3.43 -11.75
C GLN A 205 -8.00 -3.20 -12.33
N VAL A 206 -6.98 -3.62 -11.58
CA VAL A 206 -5.58 -3.63 -12.02
C VAL A 206 -5.06 -5.06 -11.91
N SER A 207 -4.40 -5.53 -12.97
CA SER A 207 -3.79 -6.85 -13.01
C SER A 207 -2.27 -6.73 -13.13
N TYR A 208 -1.56 -7.41 -12.24
CA TYR A 208 -0.10 -7.45 -12.25
C TYR A 208 0.38 -8.76 -12.87
N LYS A 209 1.41 -8.70 -13.72
CA LYS A 209 2.10 -9.91 -14.16
C LYS A 209 2.85 -10.51 -12.97
N GLU A 210 2.79 -11.83 -12.78
CA GLU A 210 3.62 -12.51 -11.78
C GLU A 210 5.11 -12.33 -12.13
N HIS A 211 5.91 -12.11 -11.11
CA HIS A 211 7.38 -11.93 -11.19
C HIS A 211 8.11 -13.20 -10.80
#